data_cf404c5bfceb01f26942f573d88ee7a0
#
_entry.id   cf404c5bfceb01f26942f573d88ee7a0
#
_cell.length_a   1.000
_cell.length_b   1.000
_cell.length_c   1.000
_cell.angle_alpha   90.00
_cell.angle_beta   90.00
_cell.angle_gamma   90.00
#
_symmetry.space_group_name_H-M   'P 1'
#
loop_
_entity.id
_entity.type
_entity.pdbx_description
1 polymer ?
#
loop_
_entity_poly.entity_id
_entity_poly.type
_entity_poly.pdbx_seq_one_letter_code
_entity_poly.pdbx_strand_id
1 'polypeptide(L)'
;MKETLFPTIVGQDAPKRQLEFYIKNYDATGYCPHLMFTAPRGCGKTMLAKALAKNLKLNGRTKKFYEMNCSTFRNVKQFFNQIVIPLMVDKDATFLFDEASELPKDVTMMLLTILNPNPERRNTFSYDDYSVDFDFRRLTFMFCTTEAQKVFHALMDRMERIDLEEYTSDELGEIVMRGMGDYTIEPKTLARISKILRGNARAAQKMADNVKLYCDGFGRKEFVQKDWDSLKHTLGILPLGLSKIELQVLRILARKKECSLTFLSANTGLTKECLQRDYELYLQKNNLMEISTAGRKVTMDGKKYLDVLDKAKNEC
;
A
#
# COMPACT_ATOMS: atom_id res chain seq x y z
N MET A 1 9.52 8.29 -29.36
CA MET A 1 8.63 7.82 -28.25
C MET A 1 9.12 8.50 -26.98
N LYS A 2 8.24 9.22 -26.24
CA LYS A 2 8.61 9.74 -24.91
C LYS A 2 8.92 8.55 -24.01
N GLU A 3 10.12 8.49 -23.50
CA GLU A 3 10.53 7.48 -22.53
C GLU A 3 9.63 7.61 -21.30
N THR A 4 8.86 6.56 -21.00
CA THR A 4 7.97 6.55 -19.83
C THR A 4 8.82 6.49 -18.58
N LEU A 5 8.76 7.52 -17.73
CA LEU A 5 9.53 7.61 -16.48
C LEU A 5 9.19 6.51 -15.47
N PHE A 6 8.00 5.90 -15.62
CA PHE A 6 7.50 4.87 -14.70
C PHE A 6 7.03 3.61 -15.45
N PRO A 7 7.89 2.93 -16.24
CA PRO A 7 7.48 1.85 -17.14
C PRO A 7 6.93 0.60 -16.41
N THR A 8 7.37 0.39 -15.18
CA THR A 8 6.95 -0.79 -14.38
C THR A 8 5.69 -0.56 -13.56
N ILE A 9 5.16 0.68 -13.52
CA ILE A 9 4.01 1.03 -12.70
C ILE A 9 2.77 1.13 -13.59
N VAL A 10 1.79 0.28 -13.31
CA VAL A 10 0.47 0.31 -13.96
C VAL A 10 -0.38 1.40 -13.29
N GLY A 11 -1.26 2.05 -14.04
CA GLY A 11 -2.17 3.06 -13.52
C GLY A 11 -1.47 4.21 -12.79
N GLN A 12 -2.13 4.76 -11.76
CA GLN A 12 -1.60 5.84 -10.93
C GLN A 12 -1.22 7.10 -11.73
N ASP A 13 -2.06 7.49 -12.70
CA ASP A 13 -1.72 8.53 -13.66
C ASP A 13 -1.64 9.92 -13.02
N ALA A 14 -2.49 10.22 -12.04
CA ALA A 14 -2.45 11.51 -11.34
C ALA A 14 -1.18 11.64 -10.49
N PRO A 15 -0.83 10.69 -9.60
CA PRO A 15 0.46 10.66 -8.92
C PRO A 15 1.67 10.73 -9.86
N LYS A 16 1.67 9.97 -10.96
CA LYS A 16 2.76 10.00 -11.95
C LYS A 16 2.97 11.39 -12.54
N ARG A 17 1.90 12.07 -12.96
CA ARG A 17 2.00 13.44 -13.50
C ARG A 17 2.59 14.42 -12.48
N GLN A 18 2.19 14.31 -11.21
CA GLN A 18 2.74 15.15 -10.15
C GLN A 18 4.23 14.88 -9.94
N LEU A 19 4.64 13.61 -9.93
CA LEU A 19 6.05 13.24 -9.80
C LEU A 19 6.89 13.60 -11.03
N GLU A 20 6.34 13.51 -12.24
CA GLU A 20 6.99 13.97 -13.46
C GLU A 20 7.34 15.46 -13.42
N PHE A 21 6.49 16.27 -12.81
CA PHE A 21 6.80 17.70 -12.61
C PHE A 21 8.05 17.87 -11.76
N TYR A 22 8.22 17.12 -10.67
CA TYR A 22 9.42 17.21 -9.84
C TYR A 22 10.65 16.68 -10.56
N ILE A 23 10.54 15.56 -11.29
CA ILE A 23 11.66 14.98 -12.06
C ILE A 23 12.16 15.96 -13.12
N LYS A 24 11.28 16.58 -13.89
CA LYS A 24 11.64 17.52 -14.96
C LYS A 24 12.38 18.75 -14.45
N ASN A 25 12.09 19.21 -13.24
CA ASN A 25 12.71 20.37 -12.65
C ASN A 25 13.96 20.05 -11.81
N TYR A 26 14.18 18.76 -11.51
CA TYR A 26 15.22 18.34 -10.58
C TYR A 26 16.63 18.58 -11.12
N ASP A 27 16.89 18.29 -12.40
CA ASP A 27 18.23 18.49 -12.99
C ASP A 27 18.67 19.96 -12.97
N ALA A 28 17.73 20.89 -13.13
CA ALA A 28 18.00 22.33 -13.08
C ALA A 28 18.16 22.88 -11.66
N THR A 29 17.42 22.31 -10.68
CA THR A 29 17.32 22.88 -9.32
C THR A 29 18.09 22.10 -8.26
N GLY A 30 18.39 20.83 -8.53
CA GLY A 30 18.92 19.86 -7.56
C GLY A 30 17.97 19.57 -6.38
N TYR A 31 16.73 20.07 -6.44
CA TYR A 31 15.78 20.02 -5.33
C TYR A 31 14.50 19.27 -5.68
N CYS A 32 14.11 18.39 -4.77
CA CYS A 32 12.80 17.76 -4.74
C CYS A 32 12.18 18.07 -3.37
N PRO A 33 10.92 18.54 -3.29
CA PRO A 33 10.28 18.78 -2.01
C PRO A 33 10.18 17.48 -1.19
N HIS A 34 9.96 17.60 0.10
CA HIS A 34 9.66 16.44 0.93
C HIS A 34 8.30 15.88 0.54
N LEU A 35 8.22 14.56 0.33
CA LEU A 35 7.02 13.91 -0.19
C LEU A 35 6.41 12.95 0.83
N MET A 36 5.08 12.96 0.92
CA MET A 36 4.31 11.98 1.69
C MET A 36 3.41 11.18 0.76
N PHE A 37 3.71 9.91 0.56
CA PHE A 37 2.88 8.98 -0.21
C PHE A 37 1.83 8.36 0.69
N THR A 38 0.56 8.56 0.36
CA THR A 38 -0.57 8.02 1.12
C THR A 38 -1.44 7.13 0.26
N ALA A 39 -1.80 5.96 0.76
CA ALA A 39 -2.73 5.02 0.13
C ALA A 39 -3.03 3.83 1.04
N PRO A 40 -4.07 3.04 0.76
CA PRO A 40 -4.26 1.73 1.35
C PRO A 40 -3.06 0.79 1.13
N ARG A 41 -3.04 -0.34 1.84
CA ARG A 41 -2.00 -1.36 1.67
C ARG A 41 -2.02 -1.95 0.26
N GLY A 42 -0.82 -2.14 -0.32
CA GLY A 42 -0.68 -2.80 -1.62
C GLY A 42 -0.96 -1.90 -2.84
N CYS A 43 -1.16 -0.59 -2.67
CA CYS A 43 -1.35 0.36 -3.79
C CYS A 43 -0.05 0.86 -4.44
N GLY A 44 1.12 0.37 -4.04
CA GLY A 44 2.38 0.67 -4.74
C GLY A 44 3.16 1.88 -4.24
N LYS A 45 2.85 2.46 -3.04
CA LYS A 45 3.56 3.62 -2.47
C LYS A 45 5.08 3.49 -2.54
N THR A 46 5.61 2.46 -1.89
CA THR A 46 7.06 2.20 -1.83
C THR A 46 7.66 2.00 -3.22
N MET A 47 6.94 1.34 -4.13
CA MET A 47 7.40 1.12 -5.51
C MET A 47 7.46 2.43 -6.30
N LEU A 48 6.46 3.30 -6.16
CA LEU A 48 6.42 4.60 -6.82
C LEU A 48 7.51 5.54 -6.27
N ALA A 49 7.73 5.55 -4.95
CA ALA A 49 8.81 6.30 -4.31
C ALA A 49 10.20 5.84 -4.78
N LYS A 50 10.43 4.52 -4.89
CA LYS A 50 11.67 3.95 -5.46
C LYS A 50 11.86 4.33 -6.93
N ALA A 51 10.79 4.30 -7.71
CA ALA A 51 10.83 4.70 -9.12
C ALA A 51 11.14 6.20 -9.27
N LEU A 52 10.56 7.05 -8.41
CA LEU A 52 10.92 8.46 -8.34
C LEU A 52 12.41 8.64 -8.03
N ALA A 53 12.92 8.01 -6.97
CA ALA A 53 14.33 8.13 -6.57
C ALA A 53 15.30 7.76 -7.70
N LYS A 54 14.97 6.74 -8.52
CA LYS A 54 15.77 6.35 -9.70
C LYS A 54 15.74 7.39 -10.83
N ASN A 55 14.71 8.22 -10.89
CA ASN A 55 14.53 9.24 -11.91
C ASN A 55 15.02 10.63 -11.46
N LEU A 56 15.27 10.85 -10.17
CA LEU A 56 15.89 12.08 -9.67
C LEU A 56 17.39 12.08 -9.99
N LYS A 57 17.76 12.53 -11.19
CA LYS A 57 19.14 12.61 -11.66
C LYS A 57 19.62 14.05 -11.68
N LEU A 58 20.80 14.28 -11.15
CA LEU A 58 21.53 15.55 -11.24
C LEU A 58 22.81 15.30 -12.02
N ASN A 59 23.01 15.95 -13.16
CA ASN A 59 24.11 15.69 -14.09
C ASN A 59 24.23 14.19 -14.44
N GLY A 60 23.09 13.52 -14.69
CA GLY A 60 23.01 12.11 -15.03
C GLY A 60 23.23 11.13 -13.88
N ARG A 61 23.52 11.59 -12.66
CA ARG A 61 23.76 10.75 -11.48
C ARG A 61 22.60 10.79 -10.51
N THR A 62 22.24 9.61 -9.95
CA THR A 62 21.28 9.46 -8.86
C THR A 62 21.99 9.53 -7.53
N LYS A 63 21.31 10.05 -6.50
CA LYS A 63 21.76 9.96 -5.11
C LYS A 63 21.69 8.53 -4.59
N LYS A 64 22.49 8.23 -3.55
CA LYS A 64 22.37 6.96 -2.82
C LYS A 64 20.99 6.84 -2.18
N PHE A 65 20.33 5.70 -2.36
CA PHE A 65 18.98 5.46 -1.85
C PHE A 65 19.01 4.61 -0.60
N TYR A 66 18.30 5.06 0.44
CA TYR A 66 18.09 4.34 1.69
C TYR A 66 16.60 4.19 1.97
N GLU A 67 16.19 2.95 2.21
CA GLU A 67 14.82 2.60 2.63
C GLU A 67 14.86 2.15 4.09
N MET A 68 13.98 2.72 4.89
CA MET A 68 13.90 2.45 6.33
C MET A 68 12.45 2.27 6.75
N ASN A 69 12.22 1.30 7.60
CA ASN A 69 10.91 1.11 8.22
C ASN A 69 10.87 1.89 9.55
N CYS A 70 9.95 2.83 9.68
CA CYS A 70 9.83 3.68 10.87
C CYS A 70 9.51 2.90 12.14
N SER A 71 8.87 1.73 12.05
CA SER A 71 8.59 0.88 13.21
C SER A 71 9.85 0.34 13.91
N THR A 72 11.02 0.42 13.25
CA THR A 72 12.30 0.00 13.84
C THR A 72 12.98 1.07 14.67
N PHE A 73 12.51 2.31 14.58
CA PHE A 73 13.06 3.42 15.35
C PHE A 73 12.52 3.39 16.79
N ARG A 74 13.39 3.61 17.76
CA ARG A 74 13.02 3.59 19.18
C ARG A 74 12.95 4.99 19.81
N ASN A 75 13.91 5.86 19.44
CA ASN A 75 14.05 7.21 19.99
C ASN A 75 15.01 8.07 19.15
N VAL A 76 15.08 9.35 19.45
CA VAL A 76 15.97 10.31 18.80
C VAL A 76 17.43 9.90 18.88
N LYS A 77 17.91 9.42 20.03
CA LYS A 77 19.32 9.04 20.21
C LYS A 77 19.73 7.94 19.22
N GLN A 78 18.91 6.90 19.09
CA GLN A 78 19.17 5.83 18.12
C GLN A 78 19.13 6.38 16.70
N PHE A 79 18.09 7.14 16.35
CA PHE A 79 17.91 7.70 15.01
C PHE A 79 19.09 8.61 14.65
N PHE A 80 19.50 9.48 15.54
CA PHE A 80 20.62 10.39 15.32
C PHE A 80 21.93 9.65 15.08
N ASN A 81 22.30 8.71 15.98
CA ASN A 81 23.57 8.01 15.90
C ASN A 81 23.64 6.98 14.77
N GLN A 82 22.53 6.32 14.42
CA GLN A 82 22.51 5.26 13.42
C GLN A 82 22.13 5.72 12.02
N ILE A 83 21.41 6.84 11.90
CA ILE A 83 20.88 7.33 10.62
C ILE A 83 21.46 8.71 10.28
N VAL A 84 21.29 9.71 11.16
CA VAL A 84 21.68 11.08 10.83
C VAL A 84 23.18 11.18 10.62
N ILE A 85 23.99 10.82 11.64
CA ILE A 85 25.44 10.96 11.55
C ILE A 85 26.02 10.14 10.40
N PRO A 86 25.81 8.82 10.28
CA PRO A 86 26.51 8.02 9.27
C PRO A 86 25.97 8.16 7.85
N LEU A 87 24.68 8.52 7.68
CA LEU A 87 24.02 8.46 6.37
C LEU A 87 23.61 9.82 5.80
N MET A 88 23.48 10.89 6.63
CA MET A 88 23.01 12.20 6.20
C MET A 88 24.11 13.26 6.22
N VAL A 89 24.99 13.24 7.24
CA VAL A 89 26.05 14.25 7.36
C VAL A 89 26.98 14.18 6.15
N ASP A 90 27.11 15.29 5.42
CA ASP A 90 27.95 15.43 4.22
C ASP A 90 27.70 14.39 3.11
N LYS A 91 26.48 13.83 3.03
CA LYS A 91 26.10 12.85 2.02
C LYS A 91 25.11 13.41 1.00
N ASP A 92 25.15 12.84 -0.20
CA ASP A 92 24.14 13.00 -1.23
C ASP A 92 23.24 11.75 -1.22
N ALA A 93 22.05 11.89 -0.63
CA ALA A 93 21.21 10.74 -0.36
C ALA A 93 19.70 11.03 -0.50
N THR A 94 18.96 9.99 -0.89
CA THR A 94 17.50 9.96 -0.90
C THR A 94 17.04 8.95 0.14
N PHE A 95 16.18 9.39 1.05
CA PHE A 95 15.64 8.59 2.15
C PHE A 95 14.17 8.30 1.93
N LEU A 96 13.80 7.04 2.06
CA LEU A 96 12.41 6.60 2.11
C LEU A 96 12.11 6.06 3.51
N PHE A 97 11.23 6.74 4.22
CA PHE A 97 10.71 6.37 5.53
C PHE A 97 9.35 5.68 5.33
N ASP A 98 9.35 4.35 5.36
CA ASP A 98 8.13 3.56 5.21
C ASP A 98 7.43 3.37 6.57
N GLU A 99 6.10 3.26 6.55
CA GLU A 99 5.23 3.23 7.73
C GLU A 99 5.44 4.47 8.65
N ALA A 100 5.39 5.67 8.06
CA ALA A 100 5.64 6.93 8.77
C ALA A 100 4.69 7.19 9.95
N SER A 101 3.54 6.54 10.01
CA SER A 101 2.62 6.54 11.16
C SER A 101 3.22 5.90 12.43
N GLU A 102 4.28 5.11 12.27
CA GLU A 102 4.96 4.42 13.39
C GLU A 102 6.19 5.18 13.91
N LEU A 103 6.43 6.41 13.41
CA LEU A 103 7.52 7.26 13.93
C LEU A 103 7.35 7.52 15.42
N PRO A 104 8.39 7.32 16.24
CA PRO A 104 8.38 7.76 17.63
C PRO A 104 8.14 9.27 17.74
N LYS A 105 7.43 9.69 18.79
CA LYS A 105 7.05 11.09 18.98
C LYS A 105 8.26 12.02 19.02
N ASP A 106 9.32 11.63 19.69
CA ASP A 106 10.55 12.42 19.82
C ASP A 106 11.29 12.54 18.47
N VAL A 107 11.34 11.46 17.66
CA VAL A 107 11.86 11.50 16.27
C VAL A 107 11.00 12.40 15.39
N THR A 108 9.66 12.34 15.55
CA THR A 108 8.74 13.23 14.84
C THR A 108 9.01 14.69 15.16
N MET A 109 9.20 15.03 16.44
CA MET A 109 9.51 16.40 16.87
C MET A 109 10.85 16.90 16.33
N MET A 110 11.88 16.05 16.28
CA MET A 110 13.15 16.36 15.63
C MET A 110 12.95 16.63 14.14
N LEU A 111 12.19 15.78 13.43
CA LEU A 111 11.90 15.97 12.01
C LEU A 111 11.12 17.25 11.72
N LEU A 112 10.27 17.74 12.62
CA LEU A 112 9.61 19.04 12.48
C LEU A 112 10.60 20.20 12.40
N THR A 113 11.69 20.13 13.18
CA THR A 113 12.74 21.14 13.15
C THR A 113 13.58 21.01 11.88
N ILE A 114 13.99 19.79 11.54
CA ILE A 114 14.81 19.51 10.36
C ILE A 114 14.07 19.91 9.08
N LEU A 115 12.79 19.53 8.93
CA LEU A 115 11.99 19.75 7.72
C LEU A 115 11.23 21.08 7.72
N ASN A 116 11.54 21.98 8.64
CA ASN A 116 10.86 23.26 8.68
C ASN A 116 11.11 24.04 7.38
N PRO A 117 10.05 24.58 6.73
CA PRO A 117 10.19 25.33 5.48
C PRO A 117 11.21 26.47 5.60
N ASN A 118 12.18 26.51 4.71
CA ASN A 118 13.24 27.50 4.67
C ASN A 118 13.54 27.88 3.21
N PRO A 119 13.54 29.18 2.83
CA PRO A 119 13.87 29.62 1.48
C PRO A 119 15.27 29.17 1.02
N GLU A 120 16.23 29.08 1.94
CA GLU A 120 17.60 28.63 1.65
C GLU A 120 17.70 27.13 1.41
N ARG A 121 16.62 26.37 1.71
CA ARG A 121 16.59 24.90 1.63
C ARG A 121 17.67 24.23 2.49
N ARG A 122 17.94 24.84 3.64
CA ARG A 122 18.88 24.37 4.65
C ARG A 122 18.32 24.58 6.04
N ASN A 123 18.51 23.62 6.91
CA ASN A 123 18.19 23.76 8.33
C ASN A 123 19.31 23.13 9.15
N THR A 124 19.54 23.70 10.33
CA THR A 124 20.49 23.19 11.32
C THR A 124 19.72 22.55 12.46
N PHE A 125 20.17 21.41 12.91
CA PHE A 125 19.63 20.76 14.12
C PHE A 125 20.76 20.35 15.04
N SER A 126 20.64 20.73 16.31
CA SER A 126 21.59 20.39 17.36
C SER A 126 21.03 19.34 18.29
N TYR A 127 21.84 18.31 18.59
CA TYR A 127 21.51 17.25 19.50
C TYR A 127 22.76 16.81 20.27
N ASP A 128 22.70 16.81 21.60
CA ASP A 128 23.84 16.69 22.48
C ASP A 128 24.97 17.67 22.07
N ASP A 129 26.18 17.19 21.84
CA ASP A 129 27.35 17.97 21.42
C ASP A 129 27.48 18.16 19.90
N TYR A 130 26.49 17.67 19.11
CA TYR A 130 26.52 17.74 17.66
C TYR A 130 25.60 18.83 17.13
N SER A 131 26.09 19.54 16.10
CA SER A 131 25.26 20.43 15.29
C SER A 131 25.40 19.97 13.83
N VAL A 132 24.27 19.65 13.18
CA VAL A 132 24.22 19.09 11.84
C VAL A 132 23.42 20.00 10.94
N ASP A 133 24.01 20.34 9.78
CA ASP A 133 23.36 21.09 8.71
C ASP A 133 22.74 20.13 7.71
N PHE A 134 21.46 20.31 7.43
CA PHE A 134 20.69 19.57 6.45
C PHE A 134 20.50 20.43 5.20
N ASP A 135 21.19 20.10 4.12
CA ASP A 135 21.01 20.72 2.81
C ASP A 135 20.08 19.86 1.94
N PHE A 136 18.88 20.37 1.65
CA PHE A 136 17.86 19.64 0.90
C PHE A 136 18.10 19.58 -0.61
N ARG A 137 19.15 20.19 -1.12
CA ARG A 137 19.67 19.89 -2.45
C ARG A 137 20.48 18.60 -2.47
N ARG A 138 21.12 18.28 -1.34
CA ARG A 138 21.89 17.04 -1.14
C ARG A 138 21.04 15.91 -0.59
N LEU A 139 20.06 16.22 0.28
CA LEU A 139 19.18 15.25 0.93
C LEU A 139 17.77 15.36 0.38
N THR A 140 17.17 14.24 0.04
CA THR A 140 15.76 14.14 -0.37
C THR A 140 15.02 13.20 0.58
N PHE A 141 13.89 13.64 1.12
CA PHE A 141 13.10 12.87 2.07
C PHE A 141 11.75 12.50 1.47
N MET A 142 11.42 11.22 1.53
CA MET A 142 10.15 10.65 1.11
C MET A 142 9.59 9.82 2.26
N PHE A 143 8.29 9.90 2.48
CA PHE A 143 7.59 9.18 3.53
C PHE A 143 6.44 8.40 2.92
N CYS A 144 6.17 7.20 3.44
CA CYS A 144 5.02 6.39 3.06
C CYS A 144 4.19 6.05 4.29
N THR A 145 2.87 6.11 4.17
CA THR A 145 1.96 5.65 5.23
C THR A 145 0.67 5.09 4.65
N THR A 146 0.07 4.14 5.36
CA THR A 146 -1.30 3.68 5.13
C THR A 146 -2.31 4.38 6.05
N GLU A 147 -1.82 5.10 7.05
CA GLU A 147 -2.62 5.71 8.12
C GLU A 147 -2.26 7.20 8.28
N ALA A 148 -2.56 7.99 7.23
CA ALA A 148 -2.25 9.42 7.20
C ALA A 148 -2.80 10.18 8.44
N GLN A 149 -3.96 9.73 8.97
CA GLN A 149 -4.59 10.31 10.16
C GLN A 149 -3.78 10.09 11.46
N LYS A 150 -2.84 9.15 11.48
CA LYS A 150 -1.95 8.92 12.63
C LYS A 150 -0.64 9.71 12.54
N VAL A 151 -0.28 10.19 11.36
CA VAL A 151 0.89 11.04 11.20
C VAL A 151 0.61 12.40 11.81
N PHE A 152 1.57 12.92 12.56
CA PHE A 152 1.42 14.23 13.20
C PHE A 152 1.17 15.31 12.15
N HIS A 153 0.08 16.07 12.29
CA HIS A 153 -0.41 17.02 11.28
C HIS A 153 0.66 18.03 10.85
N ALA A 154 1.37 18.61 11.82
CA ALA A 154 2.44 19.56 11.52
C ALA A 154 3.60 18.97 10.71
N LEU A 155 3.83 17.66 10.76
CA LEU A 155 4.80 16.97 9.90
C LEU A 155 4.24 16.83 8.47
N MET A 156 2.95 16.51 8.34
CA MET A 156 2.28 16.45 7.04
C MET A 156 2.31 17.79 6.30
N ASP A 157 2.11 18.90 7.01
CA ASP A 157 2.10 20.27 6.44
C ASP A 157 3.46 20.71 5.85
N ARG A 158 4.53 20.00 6.17
CA ARG A 158 5.89 20.24 5.63
C ARG A 158 6.20 19.44 4.37
N MET A 159 5.24 18.67 3.88
CA MET A 159 5.43 17.73 2.78
C MET A 159 4.38 17.93 1.69
N GLU A 160 4.80 17.69 0.46
CA GLU A 160 3.87 17.58 -0.65
C GLU A 160 3.22 16.19 -0.62
N ARG A 161 1.90 16.15 -0.64
CA ARG A 161 1.14 14.92 -0.54
C ARG A 161 0.96 14.27 -1.90
N ILE A 162 1.23 12.98 -1.98
CA ILE A 162 1.04 12.13 -3.15
C ILE A 162 0.05 11.03 -2.78
N ASP A 163 -1.20 11.20 -3.18
CA ASP A 163 -2.26 10.24 -2.89
C ASP A 163 -2.38 9.23 -4.02
N LEU A 164 -2.17 7.93 -3.70
CA LEU A 164 -2.40 6.84 -4.64
C LEU A 164 -3.80 6.28 -4.43
N GLU A 165 -4.40 5.85 -5.53
CA GLU A 165 -5.73 5.24 -5.54
C GLU A 165 -5.66 3.71 -5.52
N GLU A 166 -6.77 3.08 -5.13
CA GLU A 166 -6.95 1.64 -5.33
C GLU A 166 -6.95 1.33 -6.82
N TYR A 167 -6.31 0.24 -7.20
CA TYR A 167 -6.30 -0.22 -8.59
C TYR A 167 -7.68 -0.70 -9.05
N THR A 168 -8.04 -0.37 -10.26
CA THR A 168 -9.20 -0.93 -10.95
C THR A 168 -8.99 -2.41 -11.28
N SER A 169 -10.06 -3.13 -11.60
CA SER A 169 -9.94 -4.54 -12.01
C SER A 169 -9.09 -4.72 -13.26
N ASP A 170 -9.17 -3.79 -14.20
CA ASP A 170 -8.41 -3.85 -15.47
C ASP A 170 -6.91 -3.63 -15.20
N GLU A 171 -6.57 -2.64 -14.37
CA GLU A 171 -5.17 -2.41 -13.94
C GLU A 171 -4.61 -3.60 -13.16
N LEU A 172 -5.41 -4.23 -12.30
CA LEU A 172 -5.00 -5.46 -11.60
C LEU A 172 -4.78 -6.62 -12.57
N GLY A 173 -5.61 -6.74 -13.60
CA GLY A 173 -5.42 -7.70 -14.70
C GLY A 173 -4.10 -7.46 -15.43
N GLU A 174 -3.78 -6.20 -15.73
CA GLU A 174 -2.50 -5.83 -16.33
C GLU A 174 -1.31 -6.17 -15.41
N ILE A 175 -1.42 -5.91 -14.11
CA ILE A 175 -0.37 -6.27 -13.13
C ILE A 175 -0.17 -7.79 -13.09
N VAL A 176 -1.25 -8.59 -13.09
CA VAL A 176 -1.16 -10.05 -13.17
C VAL A 176 -0.45 -10.46 -14.45
N MET A 177 -0.88 -9.95 -15.61
CA MET A 177 -0.26 -10.28 -16.91
C MET A 177 1.22 -9.92 -16.97
N ARG A 178 1.61 -8.76 -16.49
CA ARG A 178 3.04 -8.36 -16.40
C ARG A 178 3.82 -9.29 -15.47
N GLY A 179 3.21 -9.76 -14.38
CA GLY A 179 3.80 -10.72 -13.46
C GLY A 179 3.94 -12.14 -14.03
N MET A 180 3.15 -12.48 -15.05
CA MET A 180 3.17 -13.81 -15.70
C MET A 180 4.39 -14.05 -16.60
N GLY A 181 5.01 -13.00 -17.16
CA GLY A 181 6.11 -13.15 -18.11
C GLY A 181 5.66 -13.90 -19.39
N ASP A 182 6.26 -15.08 -19.66
CA ASP A 182 5.97 -15.89 -20.85
C ASP A 182 4.71 -16.77 -20.72
N TYR A 183 4.00 -16.69 -19.59
CA TYR A 183 2.76 -17.45 -19.37
C TYR A 183 1.56 -16.68 -19.89
N THR A 184 0.50 -17.39 -20.28
CA THR A 184 -0.73 -16.80 -20.80
C THR A 184 -1.92 -17.17 -19.92
N ILE A 185 -2.86 -16.26 -19.79
CA ILE A 185 -4.15 -16.47 -19.10
C ILE A 185 -5.28 -16.18 -20.10
N GLU A 186 -6.28 -17.05 -20.12
CA GLU A 186 -7.50 -16.80 -20.88
C GLU A 186 -8.16 -15.48 -20.42
N PRO A 187 -8.56 -14.55 -21.34
CA PRO A 187 -9.07 -13.23 -20.96
C PRO A 187 -10.27 -13.26 -19.99
N LYS A 188 -11.20 -14.20 -20.18
CA LYS A 188 -12.35 -14.35 -19.28
C LYS A 188 -11.92 -14.79 -17.88
N THR A 189 -10.95 -15.65 -17.78
CA THR A 189 -10.36 -16.15 -16.54
C THR A 189 -9.61 -15.03 -15.82
N LEU A 190 -8.82 -14.23 -16.55
CA LEU A 190 -8.13 -13.05 -16.03
C LEU A 190 -9.13 -12.04 -15.43
N ALA A 191 -10.21 -11.74 -16.13
CA ALA A 191 -11.24 -10.81 -15.65
C ALA A 191 -11.92 -11.30 -14.35
N ARG A 192 -12.07 -12.63 -14.16
CA ARG A 192 -12.59 -13.22 -12.92
C ARG A 192 -11.58 -13.11 -11.77
N ILE A 193 -10.30 -13.37 -12.05
CA ILE A 193 -9.21 -13.22 -11.09
C ILE A 193 -9.11 -11.78 -10.64
N SER A 194 -9.08 -10.82 -11.55
CA SER A 194 -8.89 -9.39 -11.26
C SER A 194 -9.93 -8.84 -10.29
N LYS A 195 -11.19 -9.26 -10.43
CA LYS A 195 -12.31 -8.81 -9.56
C LYS A 195 -12.14 -9.20 -8.09
N ILE A 196 -11.41 -10.25 -7.77
CA ILE A 196 -11.21 -10.70 -6.39
C ILE A 196 -9.98 -10.12 -5.72
N LEU A 197 -9.15 -9.37 -6.45
CA LEU A 197 -7.87 -8.82 -5.95
C LEU A 197 -8.01 -7.53 -5.15
N ARG A 198 -9.22 -6.94 -5.11
CA ARG A 198 -9.61 -5.90 -4.14
C ARG A 198 -8.74 -4.62 -4.21
N GLY A 199 -8.42 -4.12 -5.39
CA GLY A 199 -7.62 -2.92 -5.56
C GLY A 199 -6.14 -3.06 -5.14
N ASN A 200 -5.65 -4.28 -4.89
CA ASN A 200 -4.37 -4.54 -4.25
C ASN A 200 -3.35 -5.14 -5.24
N ALA A 201 -2.37 -4.35 -5.69
CA ALA A 201 -1.33 -4.79 -6.62
C ALA A 201 -0.44 -5.90 -6.04
N ARG A 202 -0.20 -5.93 -4.72
CA ARG A 202 0.57 -7.02 -4.09
C ARG A 202 -0.18 -8.34 -4.17
N ALA A 203 -1.51 -8.31 -4.04
CA ALA A 203 -2.35 -9.49 -4.25
C ALA A 203 -2.31 -9.95 -5.72
N ALA A 204 -2.27 -9.00 -6.67
CA ALA A 204 -2.14 -9.32 -8.09
C ALA A 204 -0.80 -9.99 -8.41
N GLN A 205 0.30 -9.49 -7.87
CA GLN A 205 1.62 -10.11 -8.02
C GLN A 205 1.67 -11.53 -7.45
N LYS A 206 1.16 -11.72 -6.21
CA LYS A 206 1.05 -13.06 -5.61
C LYS A 206 0.18 -14.01 -6.42
N MET A 207 -0.89 -13.49 -7.01
CA MET A 207 -1.76 -14.31 -7.87
C MET A 207 -1.03 -14.72 -9.14
N ALA A 208 -0.27 -13.84 -9.78
CA ALA A 208 0.58 -14.18 -10.92
C ALA A 208 1.58 -15.30 -10.57
N ASP A 209 2.22 -15.21 -9.40
CA ASP A 209 3.16 -16.24 -8.94
C ASP A 209 2.47 -17.58 -8.66
N ASN A 210 1.26 -17.56 -8.05
CA ASN A 210 0.48 -18.79 -7.85
C ASN A 210 0.05 -19.44 -9.16
N VAL A 211 -0.34 -18.64 -10.16
CA VAL A 211 -0.71 -19.15 -11.48
C VAL A 211 0.50 -19.75 -12.20
N LYS A 212 1.66 -19.09 -12.15
CA LYS A 212 2.91 -19.66 -12.70
C LYS A 212 3.26 -20.99 -12.05
N LEU A 213 3.25 -21.02 -10.70
CA LEU A 213 3.54 -22.25 -9.94
C LEU A 213 2.59 -23.39 -10.31
N TYR A 214 1.30 -23.09 -10.50
CA TYR A 214 0.32 -24.05 -10.94
C TYR A 214 0.66 -24.57 -12.35
N CYS A 215 0.94 -23.67 -13.30
CA CYS A 215 1.31 -24.04 -14.66
C CYS A 215 2.57 -24.89 -14.73
N ASP A 216 3.60 -24.54 -13.95
CA ASP A 216 4.86 -25.28 -13.84
C ASP A 216 4.62 -26.72 -13.33
N GLY A 217 3.75 -26.86 -12.33
CA GLY A 217 3.38 -28.18 -11.79
C GLY A 217 2.72 -29.12 -12.82
N PHE A 218 2.13 -28.55 -13.88
CA PHE A 218 1.53 -29.28 -14.98
C PHE A 218 2.33 -29.24 -16.30
N GLY A 219 3.53 -28.66 -16.27
CA GLY A 219 4.44 -28.60 -17.45
C GLY A 219 3.90 -27.80 -18.62
N ARG A 220 3.09 -26.73 -18.38
CA ARG A 220 2.47 -25.92 -19.42
C ARG A 220 2.54 -24.42 -19.10
N LYS A 221 2.32 -23.58 -20.11
CA LYS A 221 2.38 -22.11 -19.96
C LYS A 221 1.02 -21.42 -20.13
N GLU A 222 -0.03 -22.16 -20.44
CA GLU A 222 -1.38 -21.65 -20.62
C GLU A 222 -2.25 -21.96 -19.40
N PHE A 223 -3.00 -20.96 -18.91
CA PHE A 223 -3.90 -21.04 -17.77
C PHE A 223 -5.33 -20.69 -18.21
N VAL A 224 -6.23 -21.65 -18.08
CA VAL A 224 -7.61 -21.54 -18.55
C VAL A 224 -8.61 -21.61 -17.38
N GLN A 225 -9.90 -21.45 -17.69
CA GLN A 225 -10.96 -21.44 -16.67
C GLN A 225 -10.97 -22.68 -15.76
N LYS A 226 -10.75 -23.87 -16.34
CA LYS A 226 -10.71 -25.13 -15.55
C LYS A 226 -9.59 -25.12 -14.51
N ASP A 227 -8.46 -24.53 -14.87
CA ASP A 227 -7.31 -24.39 -13.95
C ASP A 227 -7.61 -23.42 -12.82
N TRP A 228 -8.28 -22.33 -13.18
CA TRP A 228 -8.75 -21.38 -12.17
C TRP A 228 -9.68 -22.01 -11.15
N ASP A 229 -10.64 -22.82 -11.59
CA ASP A 229 -11.57 -23.49 -10.69
C ASP A 229 -10.84 -24.45 -9.75
N SER A 230 -9.84 -25.18 -10.25
CA SER A 230 -8.96 -26.03 -9.45
C SER A 230 -8.09 -25.24 -8.48
N LEU A 231 -7.40 -24.22 -8.95
CA LEU A 231 -6.51 -23.37 -8.13
C LEU A 231 -7.30 -22.63 -7.04
N LYS A 232 -8.47 -22.08 -7.40
CA LYS A 232 -9.38 -21.41 -6.47
C LYS A 232 -9.80 -22.34 -5.34
N HIS A 233 -10.15 -23.58 -5.66
CA HIS A 233 -10.51 -24.59 -4.65
C HIS A 233 -9.29 -24.91 -3.75
N THR A 234 -8.14 -25.19 -4.34
CA THR A 234 -6.90 -25.52 -3.61
C THR A 234 -6.46 -24.41 -2.66
N LEU A 235 -6.55 -23.15 -3.09
CA LEU A 235 -6.19 -22.00 -2.26
C LEU A 235 -7.30 -21.54 -1.32
N GLY A 236 -8.50 -22.15 -1.39
CA GLY A 236 -9.65 -21.77 -0.58
C GLY A 236 -10.13 -20.34 -0.84
N ILE A 237 -10.05 -19.89 -2.09
CA ILE A 237 -10.46 -18.53 -2.50
C ILE A 237 -11.99 -18.50 -2.57
N LEU A 238 -12.58 -17.63 -1.75
CA LEU A 238 -14.03 -17.42 -1.73
C LEU A 238 -14.48 -16.46 -2.85
N PRO A 239 -15.75 -16.55 -3.30
CA PRO A 239 -16.32 -15.55 -4.21
C PRO A 239 -16.12 -14.13 -3.67
N LEU A 240 -15.99 -13.14 -4.54
CA LEU A 240 -15.62 -11.76 -4.21
C LEU A 240 -14.28 -11.61 -3.46
N GLY A 241 -13.48 -12.67 -3.35
CA GLY A 241 -12.22 -12.67 -2.61
C GLY A 241 -12.39 -12.48 -1.10
N LEU A 242 -13.52 -12.87 -0.52
CA LEU A 242 -13.73 -12.76 0.93
C LEU A 242 -12.72 -13.61 1.70
N SER A 243 -12.27 -13.09 2.82
CA SER A 243 -11.48 -13.84 3.79
C SER A 243 -12.38 -14.75 4.64
N LYS A 244 -11.76 -15.74 5.31
CA LYS A 244 -12.47 -16.60 6.25
C LYS A 244 -13.12 -15.82 7.39
N ILE A 245 -12.49 -14.73 7.82
CA ILE A 245 -13.00 -13.85 8.89
C ILE A 245 -14.24 -13.08 8.41
N GLU A 246 -14.20 -12.52 7.20
CA GLU A 246 -15.37 -11.83 6.62
C GLU A 246 -16.55 -12.78 6.46
N LEU A 247 -16.29 -14.00 6.01
CA LEU A 247 -17.33 -15.03 5.95
C LEU A 247 -17.86 -15.37 7.36
N GLN A 248 -16.99 -15.43 8.37
CA GLN A 248 -17.41 -15.65 9.77
C GLN A 248 -18.28 -14.49 10.27
N VAL A 249 -17.90 -13.25 10.01
CA VAL A 249 -18.71 -12.07 10.34
C VAL A 249 -20.08 -12.15 9.69
N LEU A 250 -20.17 -12.42 8.39
CA LEU A 250 -21.45 -12.55 7.68
C LEU A 250 -22.32 -13.69 8.28
N ARG A 251 -21.73 -14.81 8.63
CA ARG A 251 -22.47 -15.93 9.26
C ARG A 251 -22.99 -15.58 10.66
N ILE A 252 -22.21 -14.83 11.45
CA ILE A 252 -22.67 -14.34 12.75
C ILE A 252 -23.85 -13.39 12.56
N LEU A 253 -23.75 -12.44 11.63
CA LEU A 253 -24.81 -11.49 11.32
C LEU A 253 -26.06 -12.17 10.75
N ALA A 254 -25.93 -13.23 9.98
CA ALA A 254 -27.09 -13.99 9.46
C ALA A 254 -27.87 -14.76 10.54
N ARG A 255 -27.19 -15.22 11.59
CA ARG A 255 -27.79 -15.89 12.72
C ARG A 255 -28.51 -14.93 13.69
N LYS A 256 -28.06 -13.68 13.74
CA LYS A 256 -28.62 -12.62 14.59
C LYS A 256 -29.21 -11.54 13.68
N LYS A 257 -30.36 -10.96 14.08
CA LYS A 257 -30.98 -9.88 13.30
C LYS A 257 -30.07 -8.65 13.25
N GLU A 258 -29.50 -8.30 14.40
CA GLU A 258 -28.55 -7.20 14.58
C GLU A 258 -27.51 -7.57 15.65
N CYS A 259 -26.27 -7.07 15.46
CA CYS A 259 -25.16 -7.30 16.39
C CYS A 259 -24.42 -6.01 16.67
N SER A 260 -24.02 -5.81 17.92
CA SER A 260 -23.10 -4.75 18.28
C SER A 260 -21.65 -5.10 17.83
N LEU A 261 -20.83 -4.09 17.66
CA LEU A 261 -19.40 -4.29 17.38
C LEU A 261 -18.69 -5.09 18.48
N THR A 262 -19.10 -4.86 19.76
CA THR A 262 -18.58 -5.61 20.91
C THR A 262 -18.91 -7.10 20.80
N PHE A 263 -20.12 -7.43 20.35
CA PHE A 263 -20.53 -8.82 20.14
C PHE A 263 -19.69 -9.48 19.02
N LEU A 264 -19.49 -8.79 17.90
CA LEU A 264 -18.64 -9.30 16.82
C LEU A 264 -17.18 -9.49 17.26
N SER A 265 -16.63 -8.53 18.00
CA SER A 265 -15.29 -8.62 18.59
C SER A 265 -15.13 -9.86 19.47
N ALA A 266 -16.07 -10.10 20.37
CA ALA A 266 -16.06 -11.25 21.26
C ALA A 266 -16.16 -12.60 20.50
N ASN A 267 -16.94 -12.66 19.40
CA ASN A 267 -17.16 -13.90 18.64
C ASN A 267 -16.09 -14.17 17.57
N THR A 268 -15.33 -13.15 17.16
CA THR A 268 -14.25 -13.30 16.19
C THR A 268 -12.86 -13.35 16.83
N GLY A 269 -12.73 -12.92 18.09
CA GLY A 269 -11.45 -12.77 18.79
C GLY A 269 -10.63 -11.57 18.32
N LEU A 270 -11.20 -10.66 17.52
CA LEU A 270 -10.53 -9.49 16.98
C LEU A 270 -10.88 -8.21 17.74
N THR A 271 -9.99 -7.23 17.74
CA THR A 271 -10.31 -5.91 18.30
C THR A 271 -11.35 -5.19 17.44
N LYS A 272 -12.06 -4.24 18.03
CA LYS A 272 -13.09 -3.45 17.34
C LYS A 272 -12.50 -2.66 16.19
N GLU A 273 -11.34 -2.07 16.39
CA GLU A 273 -10.62 -1.28 15.39
C GLU A 273 -10.21 -2.15 14.20
N CYS A 274 -9.73 -3.37 14.46
CA CYS A 274 -9.36 -4.32 13.42
C CYS A 274 -10.60 -4.73 12.59
N LEU A 275 -11.72 -5.03 13.24
CA LEU A 275 -12.97 -5.37 12.54
C LEU A 275 -13.45 -4.25 11.65
N GLN A 276 -13.49 -3.01 12.15
CA GLN A 276 -13.96 -1.86 11.40
C GLN A 276 -13.04 -1.53 10.22
N ARG A 277 -11.73 -1.51 10.44
CA ARG A 277 -10.75 -1.09 9.44
C ARG A 277 -10.49 -2.15 8.36
N ASP A 278 -10.35 -3.41 8.77
CA ASP A 278 -9.80 -4.43 7.89
C ASP A 278 -10.88 -5.33 7.25
N TYR A 279 -12.11 -5.36 7.80
CA TYR A 279 -13.17 -6.28 7.36
C TYR A 279 -14.50 -5.61 7.03
N GLU A 280 -15.05 -4.75 7.91
CA GLU A 280 -16.38 -4.16 7.72
C GLU A 280 -16.43 -3.29 6.45
N LEU A 281 -15.40 -2.52 6.17
CA LEU A 281 -15.37 -1.62 5.00
C LEU A 281 -15.57 -2.37 3.68
N TYR A 282 -14.93 -3.53 3.52
CA TYR A 282 -15.07 -4.32 2.30
C TYR A 282 -16.44 -4.97 2.19
N LEU A 283 -16.99 -5.46 3.29
CA LEU A 283 -18.33 -6.03 3.33
C LEU A 283 -19.39 -4.98 2.99
N GLN A 284 -19.25 -3.74 3.49
CA GLN A 284 -20.14 -2.63 3.16
C GLN A 284 -20.00 -2.20 1.69
N LYS A 285 -18.77 -2.07 1.18
CA LYS A 285 -18.48 -1.72 -0.22
C LYS A 285 -19.15 -2.68 -1.21
N ASN A 286 -19.28 -3.95 -0.82
CA ASN A 286 -19.95 -4.98 -1.62
C ASN A 286 -21.43 -5.19 -1.23
N ASN A 287 -22.02 -4.30 -0.44
CA ASN A 287 -23.41 -4.37 0.01
C ASN A 287 -23.78 -5.70 0.70
N LEU A 288 -22.82 -6.35 1.40
CA LEU A 288 -23.06 -7.61 2.09
C LEU A 288 -23.51 -7.41 3.55
N MET A 289 -23.14 -6.26 4.13
CA MET A 289 -23.56 -5.83 5.46
C MET A 289 -23.86 -4.33 5.46
N GLU A 290 -24.68 -3.92 6.44
CA GLU A 290 -24.96 -2.51 6.71
C GLU A 290 -24.82 -2.22 8.20
N ILE A 291 -24.54 -0.95 8.52
CA ILE A 291 -24.44 -0.43 9.89
C ILE A 291 -25.58 0.54 10.11
N SER A 292 -26.34 0.33 11.18
CA SER A 292 -27.42 1.19 11.65
C SER A 292 -27.15 1.70 13.06
N THR A 293 -28.01 2.55 13.59
CA THR A 293 -27.98 2.98 15.00
C THR A 293 -28.16 1.82 15.97
N ALA A 294 -28.88 0.79 15.57
CA ALA A 294 -29.12 -0.41 16.39
C ALA A 294 -27.97 -1.43 16.31
N GLY A 295 -27.12 -1.37 15.27
CA GLY A 295 -25.99 -2.26 15.13
C GLY A 295 -25.62 -2.60 13.69
N ARG A 296 -25.01 -3.76 13.53
CA ARG A 296 -24.60 -4.34 12.24
C ARG A 296 -25.56 -5.45 11.87
N LYS A 297 -25.98 -5.47 10.62
CA LYS A 297 -26.83 -6.55 10.06
C LYS A 297 -26.37 -6.98 8.68
N VAL A 298 -26.69 -8.23 8.33
CA VAL A 298 -26.47 -8.75 6.98
C VAL A 298 -27.56 -8.21 6.04
N THR A 299 -27.18 -7.80 4.85
CA THR A 299 -28.12 -7.34 3.80
C THR A 299 -28.78 -8.53 3.09
N MET A 300 -29.72 -8.22 2.18
CA MET A 300 -30.29 -9.25 1.29
C MET A 300 -29.23 -9.89 0.38
N ASP A 301 -28.27 -9.09 -0.11
CA ASP A 301 -27.18 -9.60 -0.95
C ASP A 301 -26.20 -10.44 -0.14
N GLY A 302 -25.93 -10.06 1.11
CA GLY A 302 -25.15 -10.87 2.03
C GLY A 302 -25.77 -12.23 2.33
N LYS A 303 -27.11 -12.30 2.47
CA LYS A 303 -27.84 -13.57 2.63
C LYS A 303 -27.75 -14.44 1.37
N LYS A 304 -28.02 -13.87 0.19
CA LYS A 304 -27.85 -14.57 -1.09
C LYS A 304 -26.43 -15.11 -1.29
N TYR A 305 -25.43 -14.34 -0.89
CA TYR A 305 -24.04 -14.78 -0.94
C TYR A 305 -23.81 -16.02 -0.08
N LEU A 306 -24.33 -16.05 1.15
CA LEU A 306 -24.22 -17.21 2.03
C LEU A 306 -24.98 -18.44 1.48
N ASP A 307 -26.19 -18.25 0.94
CA ASP A 307 -26.99 -19.30 0.34
C ASP A 307 -26.27 -19.98 -0.85
N VAL A 308 -25.62 -19.19 -1.70
CA VAL A 308 -24.83 -19.72 -2.83
C VAL A 308 -23.64 -20.54 -2.34
N LEU A 309 -22.94 -20.07 -1.30
CA LEU A 309 -21.82 -20.83 -0.72
C LEU A 309 -22.25 -22.13 -0.06
N ASP A 310 -23.37 -22.13 0.62
CA ASP A 310 -23.84 -23.33 1.35
C ASP A 310 -24.41 -24.37 0.37
N LYS A 311 -25.03 -23.96 -0.75
CA LYS A 311 -25.41 -24.86 -1.85
C LYS A 311 -24.18 -25.52 -2.50
N ALA A 312 -23.18 -24.74 -2.84
CA ALA A 312 -21.95 -25.26 -3.44
C ALA A 312 -21.17 -26.23 -2.54
N LYS A 313 -21.36 -26.17 -1.21
CA LYS A 313 -20.78 -27.14 -0.26
C LYS A 313 -21.54 -28.46 -0.18
N ASN A 314 -22.82 -28.43 -0.46
CA ASN A 314 -23.66 -29.63 -0.40
C ASN A 314 -23.63 -30.45 -1.72
N GLU A 315 -23.07 -29.86 -2.80
CA GLU A 315 -22.90 -30.49 -4.11
C GLU A 315 -21.51 -31.13 -4.31
N CYS A 316 -20.57 -30.92 -3.36
CA CYS A 316 -19.26 -31.56 -3.29
C CYS A 316 -19.22 -32.65 -2.23
#